data_fe0490ac128a2b89c92ad8d046ff0260
#
_entry.id   fe0490ac128a2b89c92ad8d046ff0260
#
_cell.length_a   1.000
_cell.length_b   1.000
_cell.length_c   1.000
_cell.angle_alpha   90.00
_cell.angle_beta   90.00
_cell.angle_gamma   90.00
#
_symmetry.space_group_name_H-M   'P 1'
#
loop_
_entity.id
_entity.type
_entity.pdbx_description
1 polymer ?
#
loop_
_entity_poly.entity_id
_entity_poly.type
_entity_poly.pdbx_seq_one_letter_code
_entity_poly.pdbx_strand_id
1 'polypeptide(L)'
;MSFTYRNTRTGLAALSVTLMLALSACGGGQATSESSESASASNAPVATASASASAASTPSASTAKASASASVAANPKGSEVVEVRAADDTNADAAIAKEAAIKAAKRVVLNDNRMFNAWAHGDFEHTSDEELLKFVEPGSLDQVKKTIASGRDMVEGNGGPLKGEVTIRDVVVAEVLPAEYSDGSSYPYGYLRVKYCEDWTQVHTPDGKRAIVGPESTNTIEVLVLRTQDGRYMYAGSRQLNTGCASS
;
A
#
# COMPACT_ATOMS: atom_id res chain seq x y z
N MET A 1 8.87 -13.25 -39.44
CA MET A 1 9.57 -12.26 -38.61
C MET A 1 9.31 -12.61 -37.16
N SER A 2 10.29 -13.23 -36.49
CA SER A 2 10.13 -13.63 -35.09
C SER A 2 10.46 -12.44 -34.22
N PHE A 3 9.47 -11.76 -33.70
CA PHE A 3 9.66 -10.75 -32.66
C PHE A 3 9.84 -11.46 -31.32
N THR A 4 11.06 -11.48 -30.85
CA THR A 4 11.41 -11.97 -29.53
C THR A 4 10.95 -10.93 -28.50
N TYR A 5 9.83 -11.19 -27.87
CA TYR A 5 9.17 -10.39 -26.82
C TYR A 5 9.97 -10.35 -25.48
N ARG A 6 11.30 -10.49 -25.56
CA ARG A 6 12.18 -10.63 -24.40
C ARG A 6 12.52 -9.32 -23.67
N ASN A 7 12.22 -8.14 -24.25
CA ASN A 7 12.81 -6.89 -23.74
C ASN A 7 11.84 -5.91 -23.08
N THR A 8 10.52 -6.09 -23.13
CA THR A 8 9.59 -5.10 -22.54
C THR A 8 9.24 -5.39 -21.08
N ARG A 9 9.58 -6.56 -20.56
CA ARG A 9 9.24 -6.95 -19.19
C ARG A 9 10.33 -6.78 -18.16
N THR A 10 11.59 -6.76 -18.60
CA THR A 10 12.69 -6.36 -17.71
C THR A 10 12.51 -4.92 -17.21
N GLY A 11 11.70 -4.11 -17.88
CA GLY A 11 11.36 -2.75 -17.46
C GLY A 11 10.38 -2.69 -16.28
N LEU A 12 9.40 -3.58 -16.21
CA LEU A 12 8.40 -3.58 -15.11
C LEU A 12 8.95 -4.23 -13.84
N ALA A 13 9.75 -5.28 -13.95
CA ALA A 13 10.40 -5.91 -12.80
C ALA A 13 11.63 -5.12 -12.31
N ALA A 14 12.33 -4.40 -13.19
CA ALA A 14 13.53 -3.63 -12.83
C ALA A 14 13.22 -2.30 -12.13
N LEU A 15 12.03 -1.74 -12.29
CA LEU A 15 11.63 -0.48 -11.63
C LEU A 15 11.37 -0.65 -10.13
N SER A 16 11.09 -1.87 -9.68
CA SER A 16 10.87 -2.13 -8.24
C SER A 16 12.17 -2.31 -7.44
N VAL A 17 13.32 -2.54 -8.07
CA VAL A 17 14.59 -2.87 -7.39
C VAL A 17 15.54 -1.67 -7.28
N THR A 18 15.39 -0.63 -8.09
CA THR A 18 16.40 0.44 -8.19
C THR A 18 16.26 1.54 -7.14
N LEU A 19 15.20 1.59 -6.35
CA LEU A 19 14.99 2.66 -5.37
C LEU A 19 15.55 2.36 -3.97
N MET A 20 16.09 1.14 -3.73
CA MET A 20 16.65 0.77 -2.40
C MET A 20 18.18 0.88 -2.30
N LEU A 21 18.90 1.30 -3.35
CA LEU A 21 20.38 1.35 -3.36
C LEU A 21 20.99 2.75 -3.22
N ALA A 22 20.20 3.80 -3.05
CA ALA A 22 20.71 5.17 -2.97
C ALA A 22 20.87 5.73 -1.54
N LEU A 23 20.69 4.94 -0.49
CA LEU A 23 20.82 5.39 0.91
C LEU A 23 22.00 4.79 1.68
N SER A 24 22.99 4.19 1.02
CA SER A 24 24.16 3.60 1.67
C SER A 24 25.48 4.17 1.17
N ALA A 25 25.59 5.47 0.98
CA ALA A 25 26.87 6.10 0.69
C ALA A 25 27.01 7.46 1.38
N CYS A 26 27.21 7.43 2.70
CA CYS A 26 27.94 8.50 3.38
C CYS A 26 28.40 8.00 4.77
N GLY A 27 29.71 7.83 4.93
CA GLY A 27 30.30 7.59 6.24
C GLY A 27 31.48 6.64 6.25
N GLY A 28 32.49 6.91 5.44
CA GLY A 28 33.83 6.37 5.68
C GLY A 28 34.56 7.26 6.71
N GLY A 29 35.03 6.66 7.80
CA GLY A 29 35.85 7.33 8.80
C GLY A 29 36.42 6.30 9.73
N GLN A 30 37.65 5.90 9.41
CA GLN A 30 38.48 5.00 10.17
C GLN A 30 39.22 5.82 11.24
N ALA A 31 39.24 5.35 12.51
CA ALA A 31 40.43 5.41 13.40
C ALA A 31 40.12 4.83 14.79
N THR A 32 40.76 3.74 15.08
CA THR A 32 41.61 3.35 16.21
C THR A 32 41.28 3.77 17.65
N SER A 33 41.14 2.72 18.50
CA SER A 33 41.81 2.48 19.81
C SER A 33 41.61 3.46 20.97
N GLU A 34 41.11 3.03 22.04
CA GLU A 34 41.68 2.57 23.30
C GLU A 34 40.75 2.81 24.48
N SER A 35 40.62 1.78 25.23
CA SER A 35 40.58 1.61 26.69
C SER A 35 40.40 2.81 27.61
N SER A 36 39.41 2.75 28.52
CA SER A 36 39.62 2.72 29.97
C SER A 36 38.32 2.93 30.74
N GLU A 37 38.02 1.98 31.53
CA GLU A 37 37.54 1.86 32.91
C GLU A 37 37.04 3.11 33.65
N SER A 38 36.00 2.84 34.39
CA SER A 38 35.79 3.06 35.83
C SER A 38 34.62 3.96 36.25
N ALA A 39 33.76 3.33 36.95
CA ALA A 39 33.20 3.60 38.29
C ALA A 39 32.14 4.71 38.48
N SER A 40 31.03 4.27 38.91
CA SER A 40 30.42 4.45 40.26
C SER A 40 29.57 5.67 40.56
N ALA A 41 28.49 5.30 41.24
CA ALA A 41 27.69 5.99 42.27
C ALA A 41 26.53 6.87 41.82
N SER A 42 25.29 6.35 41.96
CA SER A 42 24.43 6.53 43.15
C SER A 42 24.02 7.99 43.43
N ASN A 43 22.72 8.25 43.23
CA ASN A 43 21.89 8.83 44.30
C ASN A 43 20.47 9.06 43.81
N ALA A 44 19.51 8.38 44.43
CA ALA A 44 18.14 8.86 44.57
C ALA A 44 18.06 9.78 45.78
N PRO A 45 17.09 10.68 45.86
CA PRO A 45 15.98 10.52 46.80
C PRO A 45 14.61 10.95 46.22
N VAL A 46 13.57 10.15 46.47
CA VAL A 46 12.53 10.26 47.54
C VAL A 46 11.63 11.48 47.50
N ALA A 47 10.40 11.19 47.12
CA ALA A 47 9.09 11.60 47.64
C ALA A 47 8.75 13.09 47.87
N THR A 48 7.61 13.54 47.40
CA THR A 48 6.49 13.85 48.33
C THR A 48 5.16 13.96 47.56
N ALA A 49 4.18 13.30 48.10
CA ALA A 49 2.78 13.39 47.70
C ALA A 49 2.17 14.72 48.16
N SER A 50 1.22 15.26 47.38
CA SER A 50 0.16 16.11 47.92
C SER A 50 -1.10 15.92 47.07
N ALA A 51 -2.06 15.33 47.69
CA ALA A 51 -3.45 15.25 47.24
C ALA A 51 -4.11 16.63 47.41
N SER A 52 -4.88 17.03 46.45
CA SER A 52 -6.00 17.97 46.64
C SER A 52 -7.16 17.59 45.74
N ALA A 53 -8.20 17.14 46.38
CA ALA A 53 -9.49 16.93 45.78
C ALA A 53 -10.19 18.27 45.59
N SER A 54 -10.85 18.47 44.45
CA SER A 54 -12.02 19.37 44.39
C SER A 54 -12.89 19.08 43.18
N ALA A 55 -14.11 18.66 43.55
CA ALA A 55 -15.42 18.99 43.00
C ALA A 55 -15.73 18.76 41.52
N ALA A 56 -16.66 17.85 41.39
CA ALA A 56 -17.63 17.62 40.34
C ALA A 56 -18.15 18.86 39.61
N SER A 57 -18.15 18.78 38.31
CA SER A 57 -19.16 19.43 37.46
C SER A 57 -19.48 18.49 36.32
N THR A 58 -20.66 17.96 36.34
CA THR A 58 -21.29 17.18 35.27
C THR A 58 -21.65 18.11 34.12
N PRO A 59 -21.22 17.86 32.89
CA PRO A 59 -21.92 18.37 31.73
C PRO A 59 -22.75 17.25 31.11
N SER A 60 -23.99 17.56 30.95
CA SER A 60 -25.07 16.90 30.25
C SER A 60 -24.60 16.24 28.95
N ALA A 61 -24.87 14.96 28.85
CA ALA A 61 -24.73 14.20 27.63
C ALA A 61 -25.71 14.72 26.57
N SER A 62 -25.20 15.45 25.60
CA SER A 62 -25.89 15.66 24.33
C SER A 62 -25.51 14.52 23.40
N THR A 63 -26.38 13.54 23.31
CA THR A 63 -26.30 12.42 22.36
C THR A 63 -26.56 12.96 20.95
N ALA A 64 -25.53 13.48 20.32
CA ALA A 64 -25.52 13.64 18.88
C ALA A 64 -25.22 12.26 18.28
N LYS A 65 -26.30 11.53 17.97
CA LYS A 65 -26.25 10.31 17.16
C LYS A 65 -25.88 10.72 15.74
N ALA A 66 -24.57 10.80 15.48
CA ALA A 66 -24.07 10.91 14.13
C ALA A 66 -24.35 9.57 13.46
N SER A 67 -25.45 9.53 12.71
CA SER A 67 -25.76 8.45 11.77
C SER A 67 -24.73 8.57 10.64
N ALA A 68 -23.60 7.91 10.79
CA ALA A 68 -22.68 7.70 9.69
C ALA A 68 -23.36 6.71 8.74
N SER A 69 -24.13 7.27 7.80
CA SER A 69 -24.59 6.53 6.63
C SER A 69 -23.36 6.07 5.90
N ALA A 70 -22.99 4.81 6.07
CA ALA A 70 -22.05 4.16 5.19
C ALA A 70 -22.70 4.17 3.80
N SER A 71 -22.34 5.15 2.97
CA SER A 71 -22.67 5.10 1.56
C SER A 71 -21.92 3.88 1.01
N VAL A 72 -22.68 2.83 0.74
CA VAL A 72 -22.21 1.74 -0.10
C VAL A 72 -21.99 2.39 -1.47
N ALA A 73 -20.75 2.79 -1.73
CA ALA A 73 -20.37 3.28 -3.04
C ALA A 73 -20.74 2.19 -4.05
N ALA A 74 -21.42 2.57 -5.12
CA ALA A 74 -21.64 1.70 -6.26
C ALA A 74 -20.31 1.05 -6.63
N ASN A 75 -20.31 -0.25 -6.96
CA ASN A 75 -19.08 -0.93 -7.37
C ASN A 75 -18.40 -0.11 -8.47
N PRO A 76 -17.18 0.39 -8.24
CA PRO A 76 -16.48 1.21 -9.21
C PRO A 76 -16.23 0.39 -10.48
N LYS A 77 -16.27 1.06 -11.64
CA LYS A 77 -16.08 0.41 -12.95
C LYS A 77 -14.80 0.92 -13.61
N GLY A 78 -14.19 0.08 -14.42
CA GLY A 78 -13.03 0.45 -15.22
C GLY A 78 -11.89 1.05 -14.38
N SER A 79 -11.29 2.13 -14.86
CA SER A 79 -10.19 2.86 -14.20
C SER A 79 -10.62 3.86 -13.13
N GLU A 80 -11.92 3.93 -12.78
CA GLU A 80 -12.46 4.86 -11.78
C GLU A 80 -11.68 4.77 -10.45
N VAL A 81 -11.26 5.92 -9.93
CA VAL A 81 -10.50 6.02 -8.68
C VAL A 81 -11.43 6.19 -7.49
N VAL A 82 -11.30 5.33 -6.49
CA VAL A 82 -12.15 5.33 -5.30
C VAL A 82 -11.32 5.50 -4.04
N GLU A 83 -11.74 6.45 -3.19
CA GLU A 83 -11.18 6.59 -1.86
C GLU A 83 -11.54 5.38 -0.98
N VAL A 84 -10.57 4.88 -0.23
CA VAL A 84 -10.78 3.80 0.73
C VAL A 84 -10.70 4.36 2.15
N ARG A 85 -11.77 4.18 2.91
CA ARG A 85 -11.84 4.50 4.35
C ARG A 85 -12.33 3.28 5.11
N ALA A 86 -11.85 3.11 6.34
CA ALA A 86 -12.38 2.10 7.25
C ALA A 86 -13.53 2.72 8.09
N ALA A 87 -14.65 2.02 8.17
CA ALA A 87 -15.82 2.52 8.88
C ALA A 87 -15.59 2.69 10.40
N ASP A 88 -14.79 1.78 10.97
CA ASP A 88 -14.62 1.65 12.43
C ASP A 88 -13.16 1.81 12.87
N ASP A 89 -12.29 2.43 12.05
CA ASP A 89 -10.87 2.55 12.37
C ASP A 89 -10.57 3.52 13.53
N THR A 90 -11.53 4.38 13.86
CA THR A 90 -11.48 5.29 15.02
C THR A 90 -12.15 4.70 16.26
N ASN A 91 -12.60 3.44 16.21
CA ASN A 91 -13.24 2.79 17.34
C ASN A 91 -12.29 2.67 18.54
N ALA A 92 -12.81 2.90 19.75
CA ALA A 92 -12.01 2.75 20.98
C ALA A 92 -11.61 1.30 21.27
N ASP A 93 -12.32 0.31 20.71
CA ASP A 93 -11.92 -1.11 20.75
C ASP A 93 -10.82 -1.38 19.72
N ALA A 94 -9.62 -1.65 20.23
CA ALA A 94 -8.43 -1.87 19.40
C ALA A 94 -8.57 -3.05 18.44
N ALA A 95 -9.33 -4.09 18.80
CA ALA A 95 -9.54 -5.25 17.93
C ALA A 95 -10.42 -4.89 16.74
N ILE A 96 -11.50 -4.14 16.98
CA ILE A 96 -12.41 -3.64 15.93
C ILE A 96 -11.67 -2.70 14.99
N ALA A 97 -10.92 -1.74 15.53
CA ALA A 97 -10.13 -0.81 14.73
C ALA A 97 -9.08 -1.50 13.87
N LYS A 98 -8.39 -2.50 14.42
CA LYS A 98 -7.42 -3.31 13.66
C LYS A 98 -8.08 -4.10 12.53
N GLU A 99 -9.21 -4.73 12.77
CA GLU A 99 -9.94 -5.47 11.74
C GLU A 99 -10.44 -4.55 10.63
N ALA A 100 -10.94 -3.38 10.99
CA ALA A 100 -11.37 -2.35 10.04
C ALA A 100 -10.19 -1.88 9.15
N ALA A 101 -9.02 -1.65 9.73
CA ALA A 101 -7.79 -1.32 8.99
C ALA A 101 -7.38 -2.43 8.02
N ILE A 102 -7.42 -3.70 8.46
CA ILE A 102 -7.13 -4.87 7.63
C ILE A 102 -8.11 -4.95 6.43
N LYS A 103 -9.40 -4.77 6.67
CA LYS A 103 -10.42 -4.74 5.60
C LYS A 103 -10.19 -3.60 4.62
N ALA A 104 -9.82 -2.41 5.12
CA ALA A 104 -9.51 -1.27 4.27
C ALA A 104 -8.27 -1.53 3.40
N ALA A 105 -7.18 -2.08 3.96
CA ALA A 105 -5.98 -2.42 3.21
C ALA A 105 -6.25 -3.44 2.10
N LYS A 106 -7.05 -4.47 2.37
CA LYS A 106 -7.48 -5.43 1.34
C LYS A 106 -8.28 -4.75 0.22
N ARG A 107 -9.15 -3.77 0.55
CA ARG A 107 -9.88 -3.00 -0.48
C ARG A 107 -8.96 -2.13 -1.32
N VAL A 108 -7.88 -1.56 -0.76
CA VAL A 108 -6.86 -0.86 -1.55
C VAL A 108 -6.27 -1.79 -2.59
N VAL A 109 -5.85 -3.00 -2.21
CA VAL A 109 -5.28 -3.98 -3.14
C VAL A 109 -6.28 -4.42 -4.23
N LEU A 110 -7.54 -4.64 -3.87
CA LEU A 110 -8.58 -4.99 -4.85
C LEU A 110 -8.85 -3.85 -5.84
N ASN A 111 -8.84 -2.60 -5.39
CA ASN A 111 -9.00 -1.44 -6.25
C ASN A 111 -7.79 -1.26 -7.17
N ASP A 112 -6.57 -1.45 -6.66
CA ASP A 112 -5.34 -1.42 -7.46
C ASP A 112 -5.40 -2.44 -8.60
N ASN A 113 -5.75 -3.69 -8.30
CA ASN A 113 -5.88 -4.75 -9.31
C ASN A 113 -6.98 -4.42 -10.35
N ARG A 114 -8.11 -3.87 -9.93
CA ARG A 114 -9.19 -3.46 -10.84
C ARG A 114 -8.74 -2.35 -11.79
N MET A 115 -8.07 -1.31 -11.26
CA MET A 115 -7.53 -0.22 -12.08
C MET A 115 -6.47 -0.73 -13.04
N PHE A 116 -5.59 -1.62 -12.59
CA PHE A 116 -4.59 -2.26 -13.42
C PHE A 116 -5.23 -3.04 -14.59
N ASN A 117 -6.27 -3.83 -14.33
CA ASN A 117 -7.02 -4.53 -15.38
C ASN A 117 -7.67 -3.55 -16.36
N ALA A 118 -8.23 -2.44 -15.87
CA ALA A 118 -8.79 -1.41 -16.73
C ALA A 118 -7.73 -0.83 -17.68
N TRP A 119 -6.53 -0.51 -17.19
CA TRP A 119 -5.42 -0.05 -18.02
C TRP A 119 -4.95 -1.11 -19.02
N ALA A 120 -4.89 -2.38 -18.62
CA ALA A 120 -4.58 -3.49 -19.53
C ALA A 120 -5.62 -3.66 -20.65
N HIS A 121 -6.87 -3.28 -20.38
CA HIS A 121 -7.97 -3.23 -21.36
C HIS A 121 -8.06 -1.90 -22.13
N GLY A 122 -7.11 -0.99 -21.95
CA GLY A 122 -7.04 0.28 -22.67
C GLY A 122 -7.92 1.40 -22.12
N ASP A 123 -8.50 1.23 -20.92
CA ASP A 123 -9.22 2.27 -20.22
C ASP A 123 -8.24 3.11 -19.37
N PHE A 124 -7.94 4.33 -19.84
CA PHE A 124 -7.06 5.28 -19.18
C PHE A 124 -7.77 6.60 -18.84
N GLU A 125 -9.09 6.58 -18.68
CA GLU A 125 -9.90 7.79 -18.48
C GLU A 125 -9.56 8.49 -17.15
N HIS A 126 -9.40 7.72 -16.07
CA HIS A 126 -9.21 8.23 -14.71
C HIS A 126 -7.74 8.18 -14.28
N THR A 127 -6.87 8.85 -15.02
CA THR A 127 -5.41 8.82 -14.78
C THR A 127 -4.80 10.21 -14.51
N SER A 128 -5.64 11.22 -14.24
CA SER A 128 -5.15 12.54 -13.83
C SER A 128 -4.51 12.50 -12.43
N ASP A 129 -3.55 13.38 -12.18
CA ASP A 129 -2.89 13.49 -10.87
C ASP A 129 -3.90 13.73 -9.75
N GLU A 130 -4.92 14.57 -9.98
CA GLU A 130 -5.98 14.85 -9.01
C GLU A 130 -6.79 13.62 -8.64
N GLU A 131 -7.14 12.79 -9.61
CA GLU A 131 -7.88 11.55 -9.38
C GLU A 131 -7.01 10.52 -8.70
N LEU A 132 -5.79 10.30 -9.18
CA LEU A 132 -4.86 9.33 -8.60
C LEU A 132 -4.53 9.65 -7.14
N LEU A 133 -4.40 10.93 -6.77
CA LEU A 133 -4.13 11.35 -5.39
C LEU A 133 -5.30 11.08 -4.40
N LYS A 134 -6.46 10.65 -4.87
CA LYS A 134 -7.53 10.12 -4.00
C LYS A 134 -7.20 8.72 -3.48
N PHE A 135 -6.31 7.99 -4.17
CA PHE A 135 -6.00 6.58 -3.91
C PHE A 135 -4.50 6.31 -3.68
N VAL A 136 -3.62 7.08 -4.34
CA VAL A 136 -2.17 6.91 -4.31
C VAL A 136 -1.54 7.91 -3.35
N GLU A 137 -0.66 7.45 -2.48
CA GLU A 137 0.15 8.30 -1.63
C GLU A 137 1.04 9.22 -2.49
N PRO A 138 1.16 10.55 -2.19
CA PRO A 138 1.85 11.51 -3.05
C PRO A 138 3.28 11.11 -3.46
N GLY A 139 4.05 10.50 -2.57
CA GLY A 139 5.41 10.02 -2.86
C GLY A 139 5.46 8.86 -3.85
N SER A 140 4.34 8.17 -4.07
CA SER A 140 4.23 7.03 -5.00
C SER A 140 3.59 7.40 -6.35
N LEU A 141 3.14 8.64 -6.51
CA LEU A 141 2.41 9.09 -7.70
C LEU A 141 3.23 8.90 -8.99
N ASP A 142 4.49 9.29 -8.99
CA ASP A 142 5.36 9.14 -10.17
C ASP A 142 5.57 7.68 -10.57
N GLN A 143 5.62 6.78 -9.61
CA GLN A 143 5.71 5.33 -9.89
C GLN A 143 4.44 4.83 -10.56
N VAL A 144 3.27 5.21 -10.05
CA VAL A 144 1.98 4.82 -10.65
C VAL A 144 1.83 5.39 -12.06
N LYS A 145 2.23 6.65 -12.29
CA LYS A 145 2.24 7.26 -13.64
C LYS A 145 3.14 6.49 -14.61
N LYS A 146 4.31 6.01 -14.16
CA LYS A 146 5.17 5.14 -14.97
C LYS A 146 4.50 3.80 -15.26
N THR A 147 3.79 3.21 -14.31
CA THR A 147 3.02 1.98 -14.52
C THR A 147 1.91 2.20 -15.56
N ILE A 148 1.19 3.32 -15.50
CA ILE A 148 0.17 3.69 -16.49
C ILE A 148 0.79 3.88 -17.88
N ALA A 149 1.92 4.57 -17.99
CA ALA A 149 2.63 4.75 -19.25
C ALA A 149 3.07 3.39 -19.83
N SER A 150 3.64 2.51 -19.01
CA SER A 150 4.00 1.15 -19.44
C SER A 150 2.78 0.32 -19.83
N GLY A 151 1.61 0.54 -19.21
CA GLY A 151 0.35 -0.07 -19.61
C GLY A 151 -0.08 0.38 -21.02
N ARG A 152 0.05 1.67 -21.34
CA ARG A 152 -0.22 2.20 -22.68
C ARG A 152 0.71 1.60 -23.74
N ASP A 153 2.01 1.58 -23.44
CA ASP A 153 3.03 0.98 -24.33
C ASP A 153 2.75 -0.52 -24.55
N MET A 154 2.30 -1.22 -23.52
CA MET A 154 1.91 -2.64 -23.61
C MET A 154 0.67 -2.83 -24.51
N VAL A 155 -0.35 -2.02 -24.36
CA VAL A 155 -1.56 -2.07 -25.21
C VAL A 155 -1.21 -1.78 -26.67
N GLU A 156 -0.42 -0.74 -26.92
CA GLU A 156 0.03 -0.37 -28.26
C GLU A 156 0.92 -1.46 -28.87
N GLY A 157 1.92 -1.93 -28.13
CA GLY A 157 2.88 -2.95 -28.56
C GLY A 157 2.26 -4.32 -28.85
N ASN A 158 1.11 -4.62 -28.24
CA ASN A 158 0.34 -5.84 -28.53
C ASN A 158 -0.70 -5.66 -29.67
N GLY A 159 -0.78 -4.47 -30.25
CA GLY A 159 -1.78 -4.16 -31.29
C GLY A 159 -3.20 -3.99 -30.76
N GLY A 160 -3.36 -3.70 -29.48
CA GLY A 160 -4.62 -3.42 -28.83
C GLY A 160 -4.73 -3.94 -27.39
N PRO A 161 -5.89 -3.73 -26.76
CA PRO A 161 -6.17 -4.14 -25.39
C PRO A 161 -5.98 -5.64 -25.17
N LEU A 162 -5.49 -6.02 -24.00
CA LEU A 162 -5.44 -7.41 -23.58
C LEU A 162 -6.86 -7.97 -23.37
N LYS A 163 -6.98 -9.28 -23.41
CA LYS A 163 -8.23 -10.03 -23.15
C LYS A 163 -8.06 -10.87 -21.88
N GLY A 164 -9.13 -11.04 -21.12
CA GLY A 164 -9.10 -11.70 -19.82
C GLY A 164 -8.57 -10.77 -18.73
N GLU A 165 -8.52 -11.24 -17.51
CA GLU A 165 -8.17 -10.43 -16.36
C GLU A 165 -6.97 -11.02 -15.60
N VAL A 166 -6.13 -10.14 -15.09
CA VAL A 166 -5.16 -10.48 -14.06
C VAL A 166 -5.93 -10.69 -12.77
N THR A 167 -5.90 -11.90 -12.25
CA THR A 167 -6.58 -12.22 -11.00
C THR A 167 -5.61 -12.17 -9.82
N ILE A 168 -6.13 -11.82 -8.66
CA ILE A 168 -5.38 -11.88 -7.41
C ILE A 168 -6.04 -12.88 -6.46
N ARG A 169 -5.24 -13.65 -5.76
CA ARG A 169 -5.67 -14.63 -4.75
C ARG A 169 -4.76 -14.62 -3.54
N ASP A 170 -5.18 -15.29 -2.47
CA ASP A 170 -4.39 -15.42 -1.25
C ASP A 170 -4.00 -14.05 -0.64
N VAL A 171 -4.96 -13.09 -0.62
CA VAL A 171 -4.73 -11.74 -0.11
C VAL A 171 -4.61 -11.75 1.41
N VAL A 172 -3.40 -11.60 1.91
CA VAL A 172 -3.06 -11.66 3.36
C VAL A 172 -2.41 -10.35 3.79
N VAL A 173 -2.85 -9.81 4.92
CA VAL A 173 -2.10 -8.74 5.60
C VAL A 173 -0.99 -9.39 6.40
N ALA A 174 0.25 -9.24 5.93
CA ALA A 174 1.42 -9.87 6.52
C ALA A 174 1.95 -9.10 7.74
N GLU A 175 1.73 -7.80 7.77
CA GLU A 175 2.22 -6.93 8.84
C GLU A 175 1.28 -5.73 9.04
N VAL A 176 1.10 -5.34 10.29
CA VAL A 176 0.34 -4.14 10.69
C VAL A 176 1.17 -3.37 11.69
N LEU A 177 1.55 -2.15 11.35
CA LEU A 177 2.43 -1.29 12.13
C LEU A 177 1.78 0.09 12.38
N PRO A 178 2.23 0.82 13.39
CA PRO A 178 1.85 2.21 13.57
C PRO A 178 2.28 3.08 12.39
N ALA A 179 1.47 4.07 12.04
CA ALA A 179 1.88 5.21 11.23
C ALA A 179 2.12 6.41 12.16
N GLU A 180 3.22 7.11 11.93
CA GLU A 180 3.55 8.37 12.59
C GLU A 180 3.35 9.51 11.61
N TYR A 181 2.74 10.60 12.05
CA TYR A 181 2.46 11.77 11.23
C TYR A 181 3.37 12.94 11.59
N SER A 182 3.50 13.87 10.66
CA SER A 182 4.40 15.03 10.80
C SER A 182 4.04 15.98 11.96
N ASP A 183 2.81 15.93 12.45
CA ASP A 183 2.37 16.68 13.63
C ASP A 183 2.67 15.98 14.96
N GLY A 184 3.33 14.81 14.92
CA GLY A 184 3.67 14.00 16.08
C GLY A 184 2.53 13.07 16.53
N SER A 185 1.38 13.10 15.91
CA SER A 185 0.33 12.12 16.18
C SER A 185 0.67 10.77 15.55
N SER A 186 0.08 9.68 16.08
CA SER A 186 0.27 8.34 15.52
C SER A 186 -1.06 7.58 15.49
N TYR A 187 -1.11 6.59 14.60
CA TYR A 187 -2.23 5.67 14.52
C TYR A 187 -1.70 4.22 14.52
N PRO A 188 -2.14 3.34 15.43
CA PRO A 188 -1.49 2.05 15.68
C PRO A 188 -1.60 1.05 14.52
N TYR A 189 -2.53 1.25 13.59
CA TYR A 189 -2.81 0.37 12.45
C TYR A 189 -2.72 1.11 11.11
N GLY A 190 -1.82 2.09 11.02
CA GLY A 190 -1.77 2.99 9.88
C GLY A 190 -0.80 2.57 8.76
N TYR A 191 0.06 1.57 8.99
CA TYR A 191 0.98 1.03 7.99
C TYR A 191 0.75 -0.48 7.85
N LEU A 192 0.37 -0.93 6.66
CA LEU A 192 0.04 -2.33 6.42
C LEU A 192 0.81 -2.85 5.20
N ARG A 193 1.37 -4.05 5.34
CA ARG A 193 1.92 -4.82 4.22
C ARG A 193 0.95 -5.90 3.84
N VAL A 194 0.50 -5.86 2.60
CA VAL A 194 -0.44 -6.84 2.05
C VAL A 194 0.28 -7.67 1.00
N LYS A 195 0.24 -8.98 1.13
CA LYS A 195 0.79 -9.92 0.14
C LYS A 195 -0.35 -10.62 -0.59
N TYR A 196 -0.14 -10.90 -1.85
CA TYR A 196 -1.06 -11.67 -2.67
C TYR A 196 -0.33 -12.38 -3.81
N CYS A 197 -1.00 -13.36 -4.37
CA CYS A 197 -0.60 -14.00 -5.62
C CYS A 197 -1.28 -13.29 -6.78
N GLU A 198 -0.51 -12.78 -7.72
CA GLU A 198 -0.96 -12.25 -9.00
C GLU A 198 -0.91 -13.35 -10.06
N ASP A 199 -1.97 -13.54 -10.82
CA ASP A 199 -2.12 -14.62 -11.79
C ASP A 199 -2.52 -14.07 -13.17
N TRP A 200 -1.65 -14.25 -14.15
CA TRP A 200 -1.77 -13.84 -15.54
C TRP A 200 -2.15 -14.97 -16.48
N THR A 201 -2.38 -16.17 -15.98
CA THR A 201 -2.55 -17.37 -16.82
C THR A 201 -3.75 -17.27 -17.77
N GLN A 202 -4.74 -16.44 -17.45
CA GLN A 202 -5.95 -16.21 -18.26
C GLN A 202 -5.87 -14.94 -19.10
N VAL A 203 -4.75 -14.24 -19.12
CA VAL A 203 -4.57 -13.01 -19.88
C VAL A 203 -3.98 -13.32 -21.26
N HIS A 204 -4.61 -12.79 -22.31
CA HIS A 204 -4.25 -13.02 -23.69
C HIS A 204 -4.05 -11.71 -24.46
N THR A 205 -3.20 -11.73 -25.43
CA THR A 205 -3.04 -10.66 -26.43
C THR A 205 -4.27 -10.61 -27.36
N PRO A 206 -4.47 -9.51 -28.11
CA PRO A 206 -5.60 -9.42 -29.06
C PRO A 206 -5.67 -10.55 -30.08
N ASP A 207 -4.52 -11.11 -30.49
CA ASP A 207 -4.41 -12.24 -31.40
C ASP A 207 -4.67 -13.62 -30.74
N GLY A 208 -4.99 -13.63 -29.44
CA GLY A 208 -5.38 -14.83 -28.69
C GLY A 208 -4.23 -15.64 -28.09
N LYS A 209 -2.99 -15.16 -28.17
CA LYS A 209 -1.87 -15.80 -27.48
C LYS A 209 -1.85 -15.41 -26.02
N ARG A 210 -1.27 -16.25 -25.16
CA ARG A 210 -1.05 -15.88 -23.76
C ARG A 210 -0.15 -14.65 -23.66
N ALA A 211 -0.55 -13.66 -22.88
CA ALA A 211 0.20 -12.45 -22.67
C ALA A 211 1.55 -12.76 -21.97
N ILE A 212 1.53 -13.75 -21.05
CA ILE A 212 2.70 -14.26 -20.36
C ILE A 212 2.72 -15.78 -20.38
N VAL A 213 3.89 -16.35 -20.65
CA VAL A 213 4.14 -17.80 -20.60
C VAL A 213 5.28 -18.11 -19.65
N GLY A 214 5.19 -19.27 -19.00
CA GLY A 214 6.22 -19.74 -18.10
C GLY A 214 5.98 -19.33 -16.63
N PRO A 215 7.00 -19.46 -15.78
CA PRO A 215 6.86 -19.23 -14.34
C PRO A 215 6.49 -17.79 -13.98
N GLU A 216 6.76 -16.83 -14.87
CA GLU A 216 6.42 -15.42 -14.71
C GLU A 216 4.92 -15.12 -14.86
N SER A 217 4.12 -16.14 -15.26
CA SER A 217 2.66 -16.00 -15.34
C SER A 217 1.98 -15.88 -13.99
N THR A 218 2.68 -16.18 -12.90
CA THR A 218 2.23 -15.94 -11.53
C THR A 218 3.34 -15.29 -10.72
N ASN A 219 2.99 -14.36 -9.83
CA ASN A 219 3.95 -13.63 -9.02
C ASN A 219 3.42 -13.41 -7.60
N THR A 220 4.30 -13.46 -6.63
CA THR A 220 3.99 -12.99 -5.27
C THR A 220 4.32 -11.51 -5.17
N ILE A 221 3.30 -10.70 -4.92
CA ILE A 221 3.40 -9.24 -4.80
C ILE A 221 3.19 -8.83 -3.35
N GLU A 222 3.94 -7.83 -2.90
CA GLU A 222 3.70 -7.12 -1.64
C GLU A 222 3.34 -5.67 -1.96
N VAL A 223 2.22 -5.21 -1.42
CA VAL A 223 1.75 -3.82 -1.50
C VAL A 223 1.87 -3.17 -0.13
N LEU A 224 2.35 -1.93 -0.12
CA LEU A 224 2.32 -1.06 1.03
C LEU A 224 1.04 -0.23 1.01
N VAL A 225 0.34 -0.20 2.14
CA VAL A 225 -0.84 0.61 2.34
C VAL A 225 -0.62 1.52 3.53
N LEU A 226 -0.84 2.81 3.35
CA LEU A 226 -0.72 3.83 4.38
C LEU A 226 -2.09 4.42 4.71
N ARG A 227 -2.37 4.60 6.00
CA ARG A 227 -3.46 5.44 6.46
C ARG A 227 -2.97 6.88 6.58
N THR A 228 -3.66 7.79 5.94
CA THR A 228 -3.40 9.23 6.09
C THR A 228 -4.03 9.78 7.35
N GLN A 229 -3.62 10.96 7.77
CA GLN A 229 -4.12 11.63 8.97
C GLN A 229 -5.64 11.89 8.91
N ASP A 230 -6.19 12.13 7.71
CA ASP A 230 -7.62 12.30 7.48
C ASP A 230 -8.41 10.97 7.36
N GLY A 231 -7.77 9.83 7.62
CA GLY A 231 -8.40 8.51 7.71
C GLY A 231 -8.56 7.75 6.39
N ARG A 232 -7.95 8.20 5.30
CA ARG A 232 -7.92 7.44 4.04
C ARG A 232 -6.84 6.37 4.10
N TYR A 233 -7.09 5.24 3.47
CA TYR A 233 -6.09 4.19 3.21
C TYR A 233 -5.67 4.28 1.75
N MET A 234 -4.37 4.48 1.53
CA MET A 234 -3.80 4.80 0.23
C MET A 234 -2.76 3.75 -0.18
N TYR A 235 -2.67 3.51 -1.47
CA TYR A 235 -1.58 2.75 -2.07
C TYR A 235 -0.27 3.54 -1.96
N ALA A 236 0.74 2.94 -1.35
CA ALA A 236 2.03 3.55 -1.09
C ALA A 236 3.19 2.80 -1.78
N GLY A 237 2.88 2.00 -2.78
CA GLY A 237 3.85 1.27 -3.59
C GLY A 237 3.68 -0.24 -3.52
N SER A 238 4.35 -0.91 -4.45
CA SER A 238 4.41 -2.38 -4.51
C SER A 238 5.78 -2.87 -4.90
N ARG A 239 6.04 -4.13 -4.57
CA ARG A 239 7.23 -4.86 -5.04
C ARG A 239 6.88 -6.33 -5.30
N GLN A 240 7.52 -6.88 -6.31
CA GLN A 240 7.49 -8.32 -6.54
C GLN A 240 8.48 -8.99 -5.55
N LEU A 241 8.00 -9.99 -4.83
CA LEU A 241 8.81 -10.77 -3.91
C LEU A 241 9.44 -11.98 -4.61
N ASN A 242 8.63 -12.74 -5.34
CA ASN A 242 9.04 -13.95 -6.02
C ASN A 242 8.29 -14.10 -7.35
N THR A 243 8.92 -14.78 -8.29
CA THR A 243 8.24 -15.39 -9.44
C THR A 243 7.60 -16.68 -8.97
N GLY A 244 6.36 -16.90 -9.39
CA GLY A 244 5.53 -17.97 -8.86
C GLY A 244 4.82 -17.57 -7.56
N CYS A 245 3.75 -18.30 -7.26
CA CYS A 245 3.03 -18.18 -6.00
C CYS A 245 3.33 -19.43 -5.18
N ALA A 246 3.59 -19.25 -3.89
CA ALA A 246 3.68 -20.38 -2.97
C ALA A 246 2.35 -21.13 -3.01
N SER A 247 2.41 -22.45 -3.15
CA SER A 247 1.25 -23.31 -2.96
C SER A 247 0.84 -23.18 -1.49
N SER A 248 -0.36 -22.67 -1.24
CA SER A 248 -0.98 -22.63 0.09
C SER A 248 -1.36 -24.04 0.54
#